data_109949bfacbb4f3ef1608ca01ee6150d
#
_entry.id   109949bfacbb4f3ef1608ca01ee6150d
#
_cell.length_a   1.000
_cell.length_b   1.000
_cell.length_c   1.000
_cell.angle_alpha   90.00
_cell.angle_beta   90.00
_cell.angle_gamma   90.00
#
_symmetry.space_group_name_H-M   'P 1'
#
loop_
_entity.id
_entity.type
_entity.pdbx_description
1 polymer ?
#
loop_
_entity_poly.entity_id
_entity_poly.type
_entity_poly.pdbx_seq_one_letter_code
_entity_poly.pdbx_strand_id
1 'polypeptide(L)'
;YTLTVYNKGAEVIRMIHTLLGAEGFRRGMDLYFARYDGQAVTCDDFVRAMEDGSGVDLSRFRRWYSQAGTPTLTVSQAYDEETREFSLIISQSCPPTPGQPKKKPLYLPVALGLLDK
;
A
#
# COMPACT_ATOMS: atom_id res chain seq x y z
N TYR A 1 6.45 -19.88 -5.56
CA TYR A 1 7.47 -19.12 -4.83
C TYR A 1 7.88 -17.86 -5.57
N THR A 2 8.26 -17.99 -6.84
CA THR A 2 8.82 -16.88 -7.63
C THR A 2 7.82 -15.76 -7.97
N LEU A 3 6.67 -16.10 -8.57
CA LEU A 3 5.68 -15.09 -8.98
C LEU A 3 5.12 -14.33 -7.78
N THR A 4 4.80 -15.03 -6.69
CA THR A 4 4.25 -14.40 -5.49
C THR A 4 5.29 -13.52 -4.81
N VAL A 5 6.53 -13.98 -4.68
CA VAL A 5 7.58 -13.24 -3.98
C VAL A 5 8.05 -12.04 -4.80
N TYR A 6 8.38 -12.26 -6.08
CA TYR A 6 8.91 -11.18 -6.91
C TYR A 6 7.84 -10.17 -7.36
N ASN A 7 6.76 -10.65 -7.95
CA ASN A 7 5.76 -9.75 -8.53
C ASN A 7 4.94 -9.05 -7.45
N LYS A 8 4.41 -9.79 -6.47
CA LYS A 8 3.65 -9.19 -5.38
C LYS A 8 4.53 -8.30 -4.50
N GLY A 9 5.75 -8.74 -4.21
CA GLY A 9 6.73 -7.93 -3.47
C GLY A 9 7.03 -6.61 -4.16
N ALA A 10 7.24 -6.63 -5.46
CA ALA A 10 7.47 -5.43 -6.26
C ALA A 10 6.26 -4.48 -6.23
N GLU A 11 5.05 -5.02 -6.35
CA GLU A 11 3.83 -4.19 -6.29
C GLU A 11 3.57 -3.61 -4.90
N VAL A 12 3.91 -4.32 -3.83
CA VAL A 12 3.85 -3.79 -2.46
C VAL A 12 4.81 -2.60 -2.31
N ILE A 13 6.03 -2.71 -2.82
CA ILE A 13 6.99 -1.60 -2.82
C ILE A 13 6.50 -0.43 -3.68
N ARG A 14 5.88 -0.72 -4.82
CA ARG A 14 5.27 0.30 -5.68
C ARG A 14 4.17 1.08 -4.96
N MET A 15 3.35 0.41 -4.15
CA MET A 15 2.36 1.09 -3.32
C MET A 15 3.01 2.02 -2.30
N ILE A 16 4.12 1.61 -1.68
CA ILE A 16 4.88 2.48 -0.78
C ILE A 16 5.37 3.73 -1.53
N HIS A 17 5.92 3.55 -2.72
CA HIS A 17 6.35 4.67 -3.57
C HIS A 17 5.18 5.65 -3.86
N THR A 18 4.01 5.12 -4.16
CA THR A 18 2.81 5.94 -4.40
C THR A 18 2.38 6.70 -3.15
N LEU A 19 2.43 6.07 -1.98
CA LEU A 19 2.07 6.70 -0.71
C LEU A 19 3.05 7.79 -0.28
N LEU A 20 4.35 7.58 -0.50
CA LEU A 20 5.40 8.50 -0.06
C LEU A 20 5.72 9.60 -1.08
N GLY A 21 5.37 9.40 -2.33
CA GLY A 21 5.86 10.20 -3.45
C GLY A 21 7.33 9.93 -3.78
N ALA A 22 7.79 10.44 -4.91
CA ALA A 22 9.14 10.16 -5.41
C ALA A 22 10.24 10.65 -4.43
N GLU A 23 10.09 11.84 -3.89
CA GLU A 23 11.09 12.38 -2.95
C GLU A 23 11.10 11.65 -1.60
N GLY A 24 9.93 11.38 -1.03
CA GLY A 24 9.82 10.62 0.23
C GLY A 24 10.38 9.22 0.09
N PHE A 25 10.08 8.55 -1.01
CA PHE A 25 10.62 7.24 -1.31
C PHE A 25 12.14 7.28 -1.48
N ARG A 26 12.68 8.28 -2.17
CA ARG A 26 14.12 8.44 -2.34
C ARG A 26 14.83 8.63 -1.01
N ARG A 27 14.32 9.50 -0.13
CA ARG A 27 14.88 9.68 1.22
C ARG A 27 14.84 8.39 2.04
N GLY A 28 13.75 7.64 1.93
CA GLY A 28 13.64 6.32 2.58
C GLY A 28 14.66 5.34 2.08
N MET A 29 14.90 5.27 0.76
CA MET A 29 15.91 4.40 0.16
C MET A 29 17.32 4.79 0.58
N ASP A 30 17.65 6.07 0.58
CA ASP A 30 18.97 6.55 1.03
C ASP A 30 19.21 6.17 2.49
N LEU A 31 18.21 6.33 3.34
CA LEU A 31 18.28 5.95 4.74
C LEU A 31 18.42 4.43 4.93
N TYR A 32 17.69 3.65 4.15
CA TYR A 32 17.78 2.20 4.15
C TYR A 32 19.19 1.72 3.84
N PHE A 33 19.80 2.23 2.79
CA PHE A 33 21.18 1.90 2.44
C PHE A 33 22.19 2.42 3.48
N ALA A 34 22.00 3.62 4.00
CA ALA A 34 22.87 4.14 5.03
C ALA A 34 22.88 3.29 6.31
N ARG A 35 21.72 2.74 6.69
CA ARG A 35 21.60 1.91 7.90
C ARG A 35 22.05 0.47 7.71
N TYR A 36 21.78 -0.12 6.55
CA TYR A 36 21.76 -1.56 6.38
C TYR A 36 22.65 -2.10 5.25
N ASP A 37 23.42 -1.26 4.58
CA ASP A 37 24.29 -1.72 3.50
C ASP A 37 25.23 -2.84 3.99
N GLY A 38 25.27 -3.92 3.24
CA GLY A 38 26.07 -5.11 3.58
C GLY A 38 25.51 -5.97 4.71
N GLN A 39 24.26 -5.71 5.17
CA GLN A 39 23.63 -6.46 6.25
C GLN A 39 22.44 -7.28 5.76
N ALA A 40 22.14 -8.36 6.47
CA ALA A 40 20.91 -9.12 6.28
C ALA A 40 19.81 -8.47 7.13
N VAL A 41 18.71 -8.04 6.47
CA VAL A 41 17.64 -7.29 7.12
C VAL A 41 16.28 -7.91 6.83
N THR A 42 15.27 -7.45 7.55
CA THR A 42 13.87 -7.87 7.39
C THR A 42 13.06 -6.85 6.57
N CYS A 43 11.86 -7.27 6.12
CA CYS A 43 10.92 -6.34 5.50
C CYS A 43 10.52 -5.21 6.45
N ASP A 44 10.42 -5.48 7.75
CA ASP A 44 10.11 -4.46 8.75
C ASP A 44 11.20 -3.38 8.84
N ASP A 45 12.45 -3.76 8.74
CA ASP A 45 13.57 -2.81 8.70
C ASP A 45 13.46 -1.88 7.48
N PHE A 46 13.09 -2.42 6.33
CA PHE A 46 12.86 -1.64 5.12
C PHE A 46 11.70 -0.63 5.31
N VAL A 47 10.56 -1.10 5.82
CA VAL A 47 9.39 -0.22 6.05
C VAL A 47 9.72 0.87 7.08
N ARG A 48 10.47 0.54 8.13
CA ARG A 48 10.91 1.52 9.12
C ARG A 48 11.81 2.60 8.51
N ALA A 49 12.73 2.22 7.63
CA ALA A 49 13.55 3.20 6.92
C ALA A 49 12.71 4.11 6.03
N MET A 50 11.67 3.57 5.39
CA MET A 50 10.73 4.35 4.59
C MET A 50 9.93 5.34 5.45
N GLU A 51 9.47 4.92 6.63
CA GLU A 51 8.78 5.81 7.58
C GLU A 51 9.70 6.94 8.05
N ASP A 52 10.88 6.59 8.52
CA ASP A 52 11.81 7.56 9.07
C ASP A 52 12.31 8.56 8.02
N GLY A 53 12.57 8.09 6.82
CA GLY A 53 13.05 8.93 5.71
C GLY A 53 11.99 9.84 5.12
N SER A 54 10.72 9.43 5.14
CA SER A 54 9.61 10.19 4.55
C SER A 54 8.81 11.00 5.55
N GLY A 55 8.79 10.58 6.82
CA GLY A 55 7.90 11.13 7.84
C GLY A 55 6.45 10.65 7.75
N VAL A 56 6.17 9.65 6.92
CA VAL A 56 4.82 9.08 6.73
C VAL A 56 4.67 7.82 7.58
N ASP A 57 3.56 7.72 8.32
CA ASP A 57 3.23 6.54 9.12
C ASP A 57 2.78 5.38 8.21
N LEU A 58 3.53 4.29 8.21
CA LEU A 58 3.23 3.06 7.48
C LEU A 58 2.81 1.90 8.39
N SER A 59 2.42 2.17 9.62
CA SER A 59 2.05 1.12 10.58
C SER A 59 0.92 0.23 10.07
N ARG A 60 -0.10 0.79 9.43
CA ARG A 60 -1.19 0.03 8.82
C ARG A 60 -0.74 -0.72 7.57
N PHE A 61 0.21 -0.17 6.83
CA PHE A 61 0.73 -0.76 5.62
C PHE A 61 1.48 -2.07 5.88
N ARG A 62 2.08 -2.24 7.05
CA ARG A 62 2.79 -3.46 7.44
C ARG A 62 1.95 -4.73 7.35
N ARG A 63 0.62 -4.59 7.36
CA ARG A 63 -0.29 -5.72 7.20
C ARG A 63 -0.09 -6.46 5.88
N TRP A 64 0.38 -5.80 4.84
CA TRP A 64 0.73 -6.46 3.59
C TRP A 64 1.79 -7.55 3.74
N TYR A 65 2.66 -7.44 4.74
CA TYR A 65 3.70 -8.43 5.01
C TYR A 65 3.26 -9.53 5.99
N SER A 66 2.19 -9.34 6.71
CA SER A 66 1.72 -10.29 7.73
C SER A 66 0.40 -10.97 7.40
N GLN A 67 -0.38 -10.43 6.47
CA GLN A 67 -1.68 -10.98 6.08
C GLN A 67 -1.64 -11.46 4.64
N ALA A 68 -2.01 -12.73 4.43
CA ALA A 68 -2.16 -13.30 3.09
C ALA A 68 -3.47 -12.85 2.42
N GLY A 69 -3.55 -13.01 1.11
CA GLY A 69 -4.73 -12.75 0.32
C GLY A 69 -4.66 -11.45 -0.47
N THR A 70 -5.58 -11.34 -1.42
CA THR A 70 -5.71 -10.16 -2.29
C THR A 70 -7.07 -9.52 -2.02
N PRO A 71 -7.13 -8.23 -1.69
CA PRO A 71 -8.39 -7.55 -1.44
C PRO A 71 -9.16 -7.35 -2.74
N THR A 72 -10.49 -7.41 -2.63
CA THR A 72 -11.41 -7.01 -3.69
C THR A 72 -11.96 -5.64 -3.36
N LEU A 73 -11.90 -4.71 -4.30
CA LEU A 73 -12.50 -3.39 -4.17
C LEU A 73 -13.85 -3.36 -4.85
N THR A 74 -14.85 -2.86 -4.15
CA THR A 74 -16.18 -2.58 -4.69
C THR A 74 -16.37 -1.08 -4.73
N VAL A 75 -16.68 -0.55 -5.91
CA VAL A 75 -16.82 0.89 -6.15
C VAL A 75 -18.25 1.19 -6.53
N SER A 76 -18.86 2.13 -5.82
CA SER A 76 -20.15 2.74 -6.20
C SER A 76 -19.98 4.23 -6.37
N GLN A 77 -20.83 4.81 -7.21
CA GLN A 77 -20.77 6.23 -7.53
C GLN A 77 -22.14 6.88 -7.38
N ALA A 78 -22.16 8.14 -7.00
CA ALA A 78 -23.34 8.96 -6.93
C ALA A 78 -23.02 10.39 -7.34
N TYR A 79 -23.94 11.05 -8.01
CA TYR A 79 -23.85 12.46 -8.36
C TYR A 79 -25.06 13.19 -7.82
N ASP A 80 -24.83 14.25 -7.06
CA ASP A 80 -25.86 15.13 -6.55
C ASP A 80 -25.90 16.39 -7.41
N GLU A 81 -27.01 16.59 -8.14
CA GLU A 81 -27.19 17.73 -9.03
C GLU A 81 -27.36 19.06 -8.27
N GLU A 82 -27.95 19.03 -7.08
CA GLU A 82 -28.20 20.23 -6.27
C GLU A 82 -26.89 20.79 -5.71
N THR A 83 -26.06 19.94 -5.13
CA THR A 83 -24.77 20.34 -4.56
C THR A 83 -23.64 20.31 -5.58
N ARG A 84 -23.85 19.69 -6.74
CA ARG A 84 -22.85 19.42 -7.78
C ARG A 84 -21.65 18.61 -7.26
N GLU A 85 -21.95 17.69 -6.35
CA GLU A 85 -20.94 16.80 -5.77
C GLU A 85 -20.99 15.42 -6.43
N PHE A 86 -19.82 14.94 -6.81
CA PHE A 86 -19.61 13.56 -7.24
C PHE A 86 -18.96 12.76 -6.12
N SER A 87 -19.57 11.63 -5.76
CA SER A 87 -19.11 10.80 -4.67
C SER A 87 -18.73 9.42 -5.17
N LEU A 88 -17.58 8.93 -4.74
CA LEU A 88 -17.15 7.54 -4.88
C LEU A 88 -17.10 6.88 -3.52
N ILE A 89 -17.78 5.74 -3.41
CA ILE A 89 -17.73 4.89 -2.22
C ILE A 89 -16.93 3.65 -2.59
N ILE A 90 -15.77 3.50 -1.96
CA ILE A 90 -14.88 2.37 -2.20
C ILE A 90 -14.83 1.53 -0.95
N SER A 91 -15.24 0.28 -1.06
CA SER A 91 -15.16 -0.70 0.02
C SER A 91 -14.23 -1.83 -0.36
N GLN A 92 -13.59 -2.45 0.63
CA GLN A 92 -12.74 -3.59 0.39
C GLN A 92 -13.18 -4.81 1.20
N SER A 93 -12.94 -5.97 0.62
CA SER A 93 -13.10 -7.25 1.28
C SER A 93 -11.92 -8.15 0.92
N CYS A 94 -11.57 -9.04 1.82
CA CYS A 94 -10.53 -10.02 1.57
C CYS A 94 -11.03 -11.40 2.00
N PRO A 95 -11.08 -12.39 1.10
CA PRO A 95 -11.58 -13.72 1.43
C PRO A 95 -10.64 -14.43 2.42
N PRO A 96 -11.17 -15.33 3.26
CA PRO A 96 -10.34 -16.15 4.14
C PRO A 96 -9.31 -16.95 3.36
N THR A 97 -8.15 -17.16 3.98
CA THR A 97 -7.11 -18.03 3.45
C THR A 97 -6.70 -19.07 4.50
N PRO A 98 -6.06 -20.18 4.12
CA PRO A 98 -5.63 -21.21 5.08
C PRO A 98 -4.80 -20.61 6.21
N GLY A 99 -5.17 -20.90 7.46
CA GLY A 99 -4.50 -20.36 8.66
C GLY A 99 -4.87 -18.92 9.01
N GLN A 100 -5.61 -18.22 8.16
CA GLN A 100 -6.04 -16.83 8.38
C GLN A 100 -7.53 -16.67 8.00
N PRO A 101 -8.46 -17.19 8.81
CA PRO A 101 -9.89 -17.14 8.50
C PRO A 101 -10.50 -15.74 8.66
N LYS A 102 -9.89 -14.89 9.49
CA LYS A 102 -10.33 -13.52 9.71
C LYS A 102 -9.34 -12.55 9.08
N LYS A 103 -9.85 -11.66 8.23
CA LYS A 103 -9.05 -10.66 7.53
C LYS A 103 -9.37 -9.26 8.06
N LYS A 104 -8.33 -8.44 8.11
CA LYS A 104 -8.45 -7.01 8.41
C LYS A 104 -8.27 -6.22 7.10
N PRO A 105 -8.86 -5.01 7.01
CA PRO A 105 -8.64 -4.15 5.84
C PRO A 105 -7.16 -3.89 5.60
N LEU A 106 -6.75 -3.92 4.34
CA LEU A 106 -5.40 -3.56 3.93
C LEU A 106 -5.34 -2.06 3.60
N TYR A 107 -4.25 -1.43 3.97
CA TYR A 107 -4.00 -0.03 3.63
C TYR A 107 -3.41 0.05 2.23
N LEU A 108 -4.14 0.63 1.30
CA LEU A 108 -3.74 0.69 -0.10
C LEU A 108 -4.06 2.05 -0.72
N PRO A 109 -3.19 2.57 -1.60
CA PRO A 109 -3.50 3.76 -2.37
C PRO A 109 -4.45 3.43 -3.53
N VAL A 110 -5.36 4.35 -3.82
CA VAL A 110 -6.27 4.25 -4.97
C VAL A 110 -6.09 5.49 -5.81
N ALA A 111 -5.56 5.32 -7.02
CA ALA A 111 -5.44 6.41 -7.98
C ALA A 111 -6.78 6.62 -8.71
N LEU A 112 -7.26 7.85 -8.75
CA LEU A 112 -8.51 8.23 -9.40
C LEU A 112 -8.23 9.26 -10.49
N GLY A 113 -8.99 9.17 -11.59
CA GLY A 113 -8.98 10.16 -12.64
C GLY A 113 -10.40 10.55 -13.02
N LEU A 114 -10.65 11.84 -13.15
CA LEU A 114 -11.89 12.37 -13.75
C LEU A 114 -11.58 12.79 -15.18
N LEU A 115 -12.36 12.27 -16.10
CA LEU A 115 -12.23 12.59 -17.53
C LEU A 115 -13.38 13.50 -17.94
N ASP A 116 -13.06 14.61 -18.57
CA ASP A 116 -14.02 15.46 -19.24
C ASP A 116 -14.22 15.00 -20.70
N LYS A 117 -15.39 15.26 -21.27
CA LYS A 117 -15.73 14.85 -22.64
C LYS A 117 -15.15 15.81 -23.65
#